data_b5250e8f3146a048b29d0a2f68a9ee55
#
_entry.id   b5250e8f3146a048b29d0a2f68a9ee55
#
_cell.length_a   1.000
_cell.length_b   1.000
_cell.length_c   1.000
_cell.angle_alpha   90.00
_cell.angle_beta   90.00
_cell.angle_gamma   90.00
#
_symmetry.space_group_name_H-M   'P 1'
#
loop_
_entity.id
_entity.type
_entity.pdbx_description
1 polymer ?
#
loop_
_entity_poly.entity_id
_entity_poly.type
_entity_poly.pdbx_seq_one_letter_code
_entity_poly.pdbx_strand_id
1 'polypeptide(L)'
;MADKLDVKQGTLALMILKTLEGLGPLHGYGIARRIEETSKNRLALNYGTLYPALLKLEQEGFIKAEWRQSENNRRAKFYALTATGRKQLARETREWHETADLIAAFLAPRREVP
;
A
#
# COMPACT_ATOMS: atom_id res chain seq x y z
N MET A 1 -19.08 10.00 14.38
CA MET A 1 -17.78 10.12 13.70
C MET A 1 -17.14 8.74 13.60
N ALA A 2 -16.84 8.30 12.39
CA ALA A 2 -16.24 6.98 12.22
C ALA A 2 -14.78 7.01 12.66
N ASP A 3 -14.37 5.99 13.40
CA ASP A 3 -12.97 5.83 13.77
C ASP A 3 -12.13 5.51 12.54
N LYS A 4 -10.91 5.97 12.56
CA LYS A 4 -9.96 5.62 11.50
C LYS A 4 -9.55 4.16 11.65
N LEU A 5 -9.40 3.50 10.52
CA LEU A 5 -9.02 2.09 10.49
C LEU A 5 -7.52 1.93 10.70
N ASP A 6 -7.15 0.91 11.44
CA ASP A 6 -5.75 0.50 11.57
C ASP A 6 -5.34 -0.26 10.32
N VAL A 7 -4.12 0.01 9.87
CA VAL A 7 -3.60 -0.63 8.66
C VAL A 7 -2.68 -1.77 9.06
N LYS A 8 -3.04 -2.98 8.66
CA LYS A 8 -2.18 -4.14 8.85
C LYS A 8 -1.02 -4.10 7.86
N GLN A 9 0.11 -4.66 8.25
CA GLN A 9 1.35 -4.62 7.48
C GLN A 9 1.18 -5.11 6.04
N GLY A 10 0.53 -6.24 5.82
CA GLY A 10 0.34 -6.77 4.47
C GLY A 10 -0.53 -5.88 3.60
N THR A 11 -1.56 -5.31 4.18
CA THR A 11 -2.45 -4.39 3.48
C THR A 11 -1.74 -3.08 3.13
N LEU A 12 -0.90 -2.59 4.04
CA LEU A 12 -0.13 -1.38 3.79
C LEU A 12 0.85 -1.59 2.65
N ALA A 13 1.54 -2.74 2.61
CA ALA A 13 2.46 -3.07 1.53
C ALA A 13 1.76 -3.02 0.17
N LEU A 14 0.58 -3.62 0.07
CA LEU A 14 -0.21 -3.61 -1.16
C LEU A 14 -0.56 -2.18 -1.58
N MET A 15 -0.96 -1.34 -0.64
CA MET A 15 -1.30 0.06 -0.92
C MET A 15 -0.08 0.86 -1.39
N ILE A 16 1.08 0.62 -0.81
CA ILE A 16 2.32 1.28 -1.22
C ILE A 16 2.67 0.89 -2.66
N LEU A 17 2.66 -0.41 -2.96
CA LEU A 17 2.98 -0.90 -4.30
C LEU A 17 2.02 -0.31 -5.34
N LYS A 18 0.74 -0.29 -5.04
CA LYS A 18 -0.26 0.25 -5.96
C LYS A 18 -0.10 1.75 -6.18
N THR A 19 0.24 2.47 -5.13
CA THR A 19 0.46 3.91 -5.21
C THR A 19 1.66 4.22 -6.12
N LEU A 20 2.74 3.47 -5.97
CA LEU A 20 3.94 3.67 -6.78
C LEU A 20 3.73 3.24 -8.24
N GLU A 21 2.91 2.24 -8.49
CA GLU A 21 2.58 1.85 -9.86
C GLU A 21 1.87 2.98 -10.59
N GLY A 22 0.92 3.63 -9.93
CA GLY A 22 0.10 4.64 -10.57
C GLY A 22 0.77 5.99 -10.75
N LEU A 23 1.61 6.38 -9.80
CA LEU A 23 2.15 7.74 -9.75
C LEU A 23 3.65 7.83 -10.06
N GLY A 24 4.34 6.69 -10.10
CA GLY A 24 5.78 6.67 -10.29
C GLY A 24 6.52 7.04 -9.01
N PRO A 25 7.79 7.52 -9.10
CA PRO A 25 8.60 7.75 -7.92
C PRO A 25 8.01 8.80 -6.98
N LEU A 26 7.95 8.47 -5.68
CA LEU A 26 7.46 9.35 -4.63
C LEU A 26 8.33 9.20 -3.39
N HIS A 27 8.51 10.30 -2.67
CA HIS A 27 9.12 10.23 -1.33
C HIS A 27 8.09 9.73 -0.32
N GLY A 28 8.55 9.37 0.88
CA GLY A 28 7.68 8.77 1.90
C GLY A 28 6.45 9.61 2.24
N TYR A 29 6.65 10.92 2.38
CA TYR A 29 5.55 11.84 2.65
C TYR A 29 4.49 11.79 1.52
N GLY A 30 4.95 11.79 0.27
CA GLY A 30 4.05 11.71 -0.87
C GLY A 30 3.26 10.42 -0.92
N ILE A 31 3.91 9.30 -0.56
CA ILE A 31 3.23 8.01 -0.49
C ILE A 31 2.14 8.04 0.59
N ALA A 32 2.49 8.51 1.78
CA ALA A 32 1.54 8.60 2.90
C ALA A 32 0.34 9.45 2.53
N ARG A 33 0.61 10.63 1.97
CA ARG A 33 -0.42 11.57 1.61
C ARG A 33 -1.37 10.98 0.56
N ARG A 34 -0.82 10.29 -0.44
CA ARG A 34 -1.66 9.69 -1.48
C ARG A 34 -2.53 8.57 -0.93
N ILE A 35 -1.99 7.76 -0.04
CA ILE A 35 -2.78 6.71 0.60
C ILE A 35 -3.91 7.32 1.44
N GLU A 36 -3.62 8.37 2.18
CA GLU A 36 -4.63 9.07 2.97
C GLU A 36 -5.72 9.66 2.08
N GLU A 37 -5.34 10.29 0.98
CA GLU A 37 -6.30 10.86 0.03
C GLU A 37 -7.16 9.78 -0.61
N THR A 38 -6.56 8.69 -1.04
CA THR A 38 -7.27 7.57 -1.67
C THR A 38 -8.27 6.94 -0.71
N SER A 39 -7.91 6.88 0.57
CA SER A 39 -8.80 6.34 1.60
C SER A 39 -9.86 7.34 2.06
N LYS A 40 -9.86 8.56 1.54
CA LYS A 40 -10.72 9.66 2.00
C LYS A 40 -10.55 9.91 3.49
N ASN A 41 -9.31 9.89 3.93
CA ASN A 41 -8.89 10.11 5.33
C ASN A 41 -9.45 9.08 6.32
N ARG A 42 -9.81 7.89 5.82
CA ARG A 42 -10.27 6.82 6.72
C ARG A 42 -9.13 6.03 7.35
N LEU A 43 -7.93 6.12 6.78
CA LEU A 43 -6.76 5.45 7.32
C LEU A 43 -5.94 6.42 8.17
N ALA A 44 -5.52 5.94 9.34
CA ALA A 44 -4.56 6.66 10.17
C ALA A 44 -3.18 6.10 9.84
N LEU A 45 -2.41 6.85 9.09
CA LEU A 45 -1.09 6.41 8.66
C LEU A 45 -0.03 7.29 9.31
N ASN A 46 0.84 6.68 10.10
CA ASN A 46 1.95 7.39 10.71
C ASN A 46 3.28 6.87 10.16
N TYR A 47 4.32 7.67 10.31
CA TYR A 47 5.63 7.34 9.77
C TYR A 47 6.30 6.17 10.49
N GLY A 48 5.94 5.95 11.75
CA GLY A 48 6.42 4.79 12.49
C GLY A 48 5.95 3.47 11.91
N THR A 49 4.84 3.48 11.18
CA THR A 49 4.32 2.31 10.48
C THR A 49 4.80 2.29 9.03
N LEU A 50 4.82 3.44 8.39
CA LEU A 50 5.16 3.57 6.98
C LEU A 50 6.62 3.21 6.67
N TYR A 51 7.57 3.79 7.40
CA TYR A 51 8.99 3.61 7.08
C TYR A 51 9.48 2.17 7.24
N PRO A 52 9.08 1.43 8.28
CA PRO A 52 9.43 0.01 8.34
C PRO A 52 8.86 -0.80 7.17
N ALA A 53 7.66 -0.46 6.69
CA ALA A 53 7.07 -1.12 5.54
C ALA A 53 7.85 -0.83 4.27
N LEU A 54 8.28 0.43 4.08
CA LEU A 54 9.12 0.81 2.95
C LEU A 54 10.45 0.08 2.97
N LEU A 55 11.08 0.01 4.15
CA LEU A 55 12.36 -0.69 4.29
C LEU A 55 12.22 -2.16 3.93
N LYS A 56 11.18 -2.80 4.40
CA LYS A 56 10.95 -4.22 4.10
C LYS A 56 10.75 -4.45 2.60
N LEU A 57 9.95 -3.61 1.96
CA LEU A 57 9.72 -3.73 0.51
C LEU A 57 11.00 -3.50 -0.29
N GLU A 58 11.84 -2.58 0.17
CA GLU A 58 13.12 -2.32 -0.45
C GLU A 58 14.06 -3.52 -0.29
N GLN A 59 14.12 -4.09 0.91
CA GLN A 59 14.92 -5.28 1.18
C GLN A 59 14.47 -6.49 0.37
N GLU A 60 13.19 -6.60 0.10
CA GLU A 60 12.64 -7.67 -0.73
C GLU A 60 12.81 -7.42 -2.23
N GLY A 61 13.30 -6.24 -2.60
CA GLY A 61 13.55 -5.90 -4.00
C GLY A 61 12.31 -5.47 -4.79
N PHE A 62 11.21 -5.20 -4.12
CA PHE A 62 9.97 -4.80 -4.78
C PHE A 62 9.92 -3.31 -5.08
N ILE A 63 10.65 -2.52 -4.32
CA ILE A 63 10.84 -1.10 -4.57
C ILE A 63 12.32 -0.78 -4.48
N LYS A 64 12.73 0.29 -5.14
CA LYS A 64 14.09 0.81 -5.05
C LYS A 64 14.02 2.26 -4.60
N ALA A 65 15.07 2.70 -3.96
CA ALA A 65 15.14 4.05 -3.43
C ALA A 65 16.29 4.82 -4.07
N GLU A 66 16.06 6.10 -4.27
CA GLU A 66 17.03 6.99 -4.87
C GLU A 66 16.93 8.34 -4.18
N TRP A 67 18.09 8.91 -3.82
CA TRP A 67 18.12 10.22 -3.21
C TRP A 67 18.04 11.28 -4.31
N ARG A 68 17.08 12.18 -4.16
CA ARG A 68 16.87 13.30 -5.08
C ARG A 68 16.61 14.56 -4.29
N GLN A 69 16.74 15.68 -4.98
CA GLN A 69 16.36 16.96 -4.41
C GLN A 69 14.85 17.14 -4.57
N SER A 70 14.17 17.45 -3.47
CA SER A 70 12.73 17.68 -3.48
C SER A 70 12.42 19.11 -3.90
N GLU A 71 11.13 19.41 -4.07
CA GLU A 71 10.66 20.74 -4.43
C GLU A 71 11.13 21.83 -3.47
N ASN A 72 11.32 21.48 -2.20
CA ASN A 72 11.78 22.41 -1.18
C ASN A 72 13.31 22.51 -1.11
N ASN A 73 14.00 22.11 -2.15
CA ASN A 73 15.46 22.14 -2.23
C ASN A 73 16.11 21.29 -1.12
N ARG A 74 15.39 20.29 -0.61
CA ARG A 74 15.89 19.35 0.40
C ARG A 74 16.12 18.00 -0.23
N ARG A 75 17.11 17.31 0.27
CA ARG A 75 17.39 15.97 -0.19
C ARG A 75 16.37 15.00 0.40
N ALA A 76 15.72 14.23 -0.46
CA ALA A 76 14.71 13.28 -0.05
C ALA A 76 14.92 11.94 -0.75
N LYS A 77 14.52 10.87 -0.08
CA LYS A 77 14.61 9.52 -0.62
C LYS A 77 13.32 9.24 -1.38
N PHE A 78 13.45 9.00 -2.70
CA PHE A 78 12.33 8.70 -3.57
C PHE A 78 12.28 7.20 -3.84
N TYR A 79 11.09 6.65 -3.78
CA TYR A 79 10.86 5.22 -3.97
C TYR A 79 10.16 4.98 -5.29
N ALA A 80 10.56 3.92 -5.99
CA ALA A 80 9.94 3.54 -7.26
C ALA A 80 9.73 2.03 -7.29
N LEU A 81 8.69 1.62 -8.00
CA LEU A 81 8.38 0.22 -8.18
C LEU A 81 9.40 -0.44 -9.11
N THR A 82 9.89 -1.62 -8.75
CA THR A 82 10.77 -2.41 -9.62
C THR A 82 9.93 -3.34 -10.50
N ALA A 83 10.58 -3.97 -11.50
CA ALA A 83 9.90 -4.99 -12.31
C ALA A 83 9.42 -6.15 -11.43
N THR A 84 10.23 -6.55 -10.45
CA THR A 84 9.85 -7.59 -9.50
C THR A 84 8.67 -7.12 -8.64
N GLY A 85 8.67 -5.86 -8.26
CA GLY A 85 7.56 -5.25 -7.52
C GLY A 85 6.26 -5.24 -8.30
N ARG A 86 6.32 -5.01 -9.60
CA ARG A 86 5.13 -5.07 -10.46
C ARG A 86 4.51 -6.46 -10.49
N LYS A 87 5.35 -7.49 -10.57
CA LYS A 87 4.89 -8.87 -10.54
C LYS A 87 4.28 -9.21 -9.18
N GLN A 88 4.92 -8.75 -8.13
CA GLN A 88 4.42 -8.97 -6.77
C GLN A 88 3.07 -8.26 -6.56
N LEU A 89 2.92 -7.05 -7.05
CA LEU A 89 1.67 -6.31 -6.97
C LEU A 89 0.54 -7.07 -7.68
N ALA A 90 0.80 -7.57 -8.89
CA ALA A 90 -0.20 -8.33 -9.63
C ALA A 90 -0.64 -9.58 -8.87
N ARG A 91 0.32 -10.29 -8.27
CA ARG A 91 0.05 -11.50 -7.49
C ARG A 91 -0.76 -11.19 -6.24
N GLU A 92 -0.35 -10.17 -5.48
CA GLU A 92 -1.05 -9.78 -4.26
C GLU A 92 -2.45 -9.25 -4.55
N THR A 93 -2.61 -8.56 -5.68
CA THR A 93 -3.94 -8.09 -6.09
C THR A 93 -4.88 -9.27 -6.35
N ARG A 94 -4.40 -10.30 -7.05
CA ARG A 94 -5.19 -11.51 -7.28
C ARG A 94 -5.54 -12.22 -5.98
N GLU A 95 -4.53 -12.39 -5.12
CA GLU A 95 -4.73 -13.05 -3.83
C GLU A 95 -5.73 -12.31 -2.96
N TRP A 96 -5.67 -10.97 -3.00
CA TRP A 96 -6.61 -10.15 -2.24
C TRP A 96 -8.04 -10.33 -2.72
N HIS A 97 -8.25 -10.32 -4.05
CA HIS A 97 -9.58 -10.53 -4.61
C HIS A 97 -10.11 -11.93 -4.31
N GLU A 98 -9.26 -12.94 -4.40
CA GLU A 98 -9.65 -14.32 -4.07
C GLU A 98 -10.04 -14.43 -2.61
N THR A 99 -9.27 -13.82 -1.71
CA THR A 99 -9.57 -13.81 -0.28
C THR A 99 -10.87 -13.07 0.00
N ALA A 100 -11.06 -11.92 -0.62
CA ALA A 100 -12.27 -11.13 -0.45
C ALA A 100 -13.50 -11.88 -0.92
N ASP A 101 -13.42 -12.56 -2.07
CA ASP A 101 -14.51 -13.36 -2.60
C ASP A 101 -14.85 -14.53 -1.68
N LEU A 102 -13.80 -15.17 -1.16
CA LEU A 102 -13.99 -16.28 -0.22
C LEU A 102 -14.68 -15.81 1.06
N ILE A 103 -14.22 -14.72 1.63
CA ILE A 103 -14.82 -14.17 2.84
C ILE A 103 -16.25 -13.72 2.59
N ALA A 104 -16.49 -13.10 1.42
CA ALA A 104 -17.84 -12.69 1.05
C ALA A 104 -18.80 -13.88 1.02
N ALA A 105 -18.33 -15.05 0.57
CA ALA A 105 -19.14 -16.26 0.56
C ALA A 105 -19.52 -16.70 1.96
N PHE A 106 -18.61 -16.57 2.93
CA PHE A 106 -18.90 -16.88 4.32
C PHE A 106 -19.88 -15.89 4.95
N LEU A 107 -19.80 -14.64 4.55
CA LEU A 107 -20.63 -13.58 5.12
C LEU A 107 -21.99 -13.45 4.45
N ALA A 108 -22.19 -14.09 3.31
CA ALA A 108 -23.45 -14.06 2.59
C ALA A 108 -24.56 -14.68 3.45
N PRO A 109 -25.80 -14.16 3.33
CA PRO A 109 -26.93 -14.75 4.06
C PRO A 109 -27.05 -16.22 3.72
N ARG A 110 -27.19 -17.05 4.77
CA ARG A 110 -27.30 -18.48 4.60
C ARG A 110 -28.67 -18.82 4.03
N ARG A 111 -28.67 -19.50 2.88
CA ARG A 111 -29.92 -20.07 2.36
C ARG A 111 -30.19 -21.37 3.07
N GLU A 112 -31.37 -21.49 3.62
CA GLU A 112 -31.82 -22.78 4.12
C GLU A 112 -32.05 -23.71 2.95
N VAL A 113 -31.40 -24.85 3.00
CA VAL A 113 -31.63 -25.88 2.01
C VAL A 113 -32.63 -26.88 2.65
N PRO A 114 -33.77 -27.13 2.00
CA PRO A 114 -34.73 -28.09 2.50
C PRO A 114 -34.14 -29.49 2.71
#